data_db7139c1b351f33904f0f7b3ee55a825
#
_entry.id   db7139c1b351f33904f0f7b3ee55a825
#
_cell.length_a   1.000
_cell.length_b   1.000
_cell.length_c   1.000
_cell.angle_alpha   90.00
_cell.angle_beta   90.00
_cell.angle_gamma   90.00
#
_symmetry.space_group_name_H-M   'P 1'
#
loop_
_entity.id
_entity.type
_entity.pdbx_description
1 polymer ?
#
loop_
_entity_poly.entity_id
_entity_poly.type
_entity_poly.pdbx_seq_one_letter_code
_entity_poly.pdbx_strand_id
1 'polypeptide(L)'
;MERMWWFNEESEQVLNRGYLLQGETVEGAIERVADAAAKRLFRPEMKTKFKEVLEKGWMSWSSPVWANMGTERGLPISCFNVHVGDSVESITGKLGEVMMQTKLGGGTSGYFGELRPRGAAVTNNGKSSGAVSFMKMFDTAMDVVSQGGVRRGAFAGYLDIDHKDIEEFLQIKDIGSPIQNLFTGVCVPDYWMQDMIDGDMEKRKIWAKILESRQKKGLPYIFFSDNVNRNKPSIYKELGMSINASNLCSEIALPSTEEESIVCCLASMNLELYDEWKDTDAVRTAIFFLDAVMSEFIEKTANDHYLKAAHNFAKRHRALGLGVMGWHS
;
A
#
# COMPACT_ATOMS: atom_id res chain seq x y z
N MET A 1 3.66 34.36 13.48
CA MET A 1 4.43 33.11 13.41
C MET A 1 5.32 33.20 12.17
N GLU A 2 6.60 32.88 12.28
CA GLU A 2 7.43 32.71 11.08
C GLU A 2 6.79 31.61 10.23
N ARG A 3 6.63 31.88 8.94
CA ARG A 3 6.08 30.91 7.98
C ARG A 3 7.03 29.72 7.92
N MET A 4 6.49 28.49 8.05
CA MET A 4 7.29 27.26 7.92
C MET A 4 8.09 27.33 6.60
N TRP A 5 9.38 27.07 6.62
CA TRP A 5 10.29 27.26 5.47
C TRP A 5 9.87 26.43 4.24
N TRP A 6 9.27 25.25 4.45
CA TRP A 6 8.78 24.35 3.40
C TRP A 6 7.39 24.72 2.86
N PHE A 7 6.69 25.66 3.54
CA PHE A 7 5.34 26.06 3.15
C PHE A 7 5.40 27.27 2.18
N ASN A 8 5.21 26.98 0.91
CA ASN A 8 5.21 27.92 -0.21
C ASN A 8 3.88 27.87 -0.99
N GLU A 9 3.76 28.60 -2.10
CA GLU A 9 2.53 28.64 -2.91
C GLU A 9 2.16 27.26 -3.49
N GLU A 10 3.16 26.48 -3.90
CA GLU A 10 2.95 25.12 -4.45
C GLU A 10 2.41 24.17 -3.39
N SER A 11 3.00 24.16 -2.20
CA SER A 11 2.51 23.34 -1.07
C SER A 11 1.11 23.75 -0.65
N GLU A 12 0.80 25.06 -0.63
CA GLU A 12 -0.53 25.57 -0.34
C GLU A 12 -1.56 25.11 -1.37
N GLN A 13 -1.26 25.19 -2.66
CA GLN A 13 -2.12 24.69 -3.73
C GLN A 13 -2.39 23.19 -3.59
N VAL A 14 -1.36 22.39 -3.28
CA VAL A 14 -1.50 20.93 -3.09
C VAL A 14 -2.40 20.63 -1.90
N LEU A 15 -2.19 21.27 -0.76
CA LEU A 15 -2.98 21.05 0.45
C LEU A 15 -4.45 21.46 0.25
N ASN A 16 -4.72 22.56 -0.46
CA ASN A 16 -6.07 23.03 -0.78
C ASN A 16 -6.82 22.13 -1.77
N ARG A 17 -6.15 21.26 -2.53
CA ARG A 17 -6.80 20.31 -3.47
C ARG A 17 -7.58 19.17 -2.80
N GLY A 18 -7.78 19.21 -1.49
CA GLY A 18 -8.62 18.26 -0.77
C GLY A 18 -7.99 17.62 0.46
N TYR A 19 -6.80 18.07 0.87
CA TYR A 19 -6.18 17.60 2.12
C TYR A 19 -6.69 18.38 3.35
N LEU A 20 -7.06 19.64 3.16
CA LEU A 20 -7.68 20.45 4.20
C LEU A 20 -9.20 20.22 4.26
N LEU A 21 -9.80 20.45 5.42
CA LEU A 21 -11.25 20.55 5.58
C LEU A 21 -11.74 21.88 5.00
N GLN A 22 -13.03 21.98 4.73
CA GLN A 22 -13.62 23.21 4.23
C GLN A 22 -13.39 24.37 5.22
N GLY A 23 -12.68 25.40 4.77
CA GLY A 23 -12.33 26.57 5.60
C GLY A 23 -11.20 26.35 6.61
N GLU A 24 -10.54 25.19 6.56
CA GLU A 24 -9.40 24.89 7.41
C GLU A 24 -8.13 25.54 6.85
N THR A 25 -7.29 26.11 7.73
CA THR A 25 -5.94 26.55 7.39
C THR A 25 -4.94 25.42 7.57
N VAL A 26 -3.73 25.59 7.04
CA VAL A 26 -2.64 24.60 7.21
C VAL A 26 -2.29 24.42 8.69
N GLU A 27 -2.21 25.53 9.43
CA GLU A 27 -1.98 25.51 10.88
C GLU A 27 -3.12 24.79 11.62
N GLY A 28 -4.37 25.02 11.20
CA GLY A 28 -5.55 24.31 11.73
C GLY A 28 -5.46 22.79 11.49
N ALA A 29 -5.03 22.38 10.30
CA ALA A 29 -4.83 20.97 9.99
C ALA A 29 -3.70 20.33 10.82
N ILE A 30 -2.58 21.03 10.99
CA ILE A 30 -1.47 20.59 11.85
C ILE A 30 -1.96 20.44 13.30
N GLU A 31 -2.71 21.41 13.78
CA GLU A 31 -3.28 21.38 15.12
C GLU A 31 -4.23 20.19 15.31
N ARG A 32 -5.15 19.96 14.37
CA ARG A 32 -6.11 18.85 14.38
C ARG A 32 -5.39 17.49 14.40
N VAL A 33 -4.43 17.29 13.51
CA VAL A 33 -3.71 16.02 13.39
C VAL A 33 -2.87 15.75 14.64
N ALA A 34 -2.12 16.74 15.13
CA ALA A 34 -1.31 16.60 16.33
C ALA A 34 -2.16 16.35 17.59
N ASP A 35 -3.29 17.03 17.72
CA ASP A 35 -4.24 16.83 18.82
C ASP A 35 -4.86 15.42 18.77
N ALA A 36 -5.29 14.97 17.61
CA ALA A 36 -5.82 13.63 17.42
C ALA A 36 -4.78 12.56 17.77
N ALA A 37 -3.53 12.74 17.36
CA ALA A 37 -2.44 11.81 17.68
C ALA A 37 -2.15 11.75 19.19
N ALA A 38 -2.03 12.91 19.84
CA ALA A 38 -1.80 12.99 21.28
C ALA A 38 -2.92 12.35 22.09
N LYS A 39 -4.18 12.55 21.69
CA LYS A 39 -5.35 11.92 22.31
C LYS A 39 -5.34 10.40 22.20
N ARG A 40 -4.98 9.84 21.03
CA ARG A 40 -4.93 8.37 20.81
C ARG A 40 -3.88 7.69 21.68
N LEU A 41 -2.81 8.39 22.03
CA LEU A 41 -1.76 7.88 22.90
C LEU A 41 -2.03 8.16 24.40
N PHE A 42 -3.07 8.93 24.73
CA PHE A 42 -3.29 9.45 26.09
C PHE A 42 -2.10 10.25 26.62
N ARG A 43 -1.42 11.01 25.71
CA ARG A 43 -0.20 11.80 25.99
C ARG A 43 -0.33 13.20 25.45
N PRO A 44 -1.07 14.11 26.15
CA PRO A 44 -1.28 15.48 25.67
C PRO A 44 0.02 16.26 25.49
N GLU A 45 1.07 15.95 26.22
CA GLU A 45 2.40 16.56 26.08
C GLU A 45 3.06 16.28 24.73
N MET A 46 2.70 15.21 24.03
CA MET A 46 3.24 14.87 22.72
C MET A 46 2.73 15.78 21.60
N LYS A 47 1.61 16.47 21.79
CA LYS A 47 1.03 17.36 20.78
C LYS A 47 2.03 18.37 20.25
N THR A 48 2.72 19.07 21.16
CA THR A 48 3.75 20.07 20.79
C THR A 48 4.89 19.42 20.01
N LYS A 49 5.35 18.25 20.41
CA LYS A 49 6.41 17.51 19.70
C LYS A 49 5.99 17.07 18.30
N PHE A 50 4.75 16.60 18.12
CA PHE A 50 4.23 16.22 16.80
C PHE A 50 4.13 17.42 15.85
N LYS A 51 3.77 18.58 16.37
CA LYS A 51 3.80 19.83 15.59
C LYS A 51 5.23 20.21 15.23
N GLU A 52 6.12 20.23 16.21
CA GLU A 52 7.51 20.66 16.04
C GLU A 52 8.24 19.89 14.93
N VAL A 53 8.16 18.55 14.92
CA VAL A 53 8.85 17.73 13.89
C VAL A 53 8.35 17.99 12.48
N LEU A 54 7.06 18.37 12.31
CA LEU A 54 6.49 18.75 11.03
C LEU A 54 6.84 20.19 10.66
N GLU A 55 6.64 21.15 11.57
CA GLU A 55 6.86 22.58 11.34
C GLU A 55 8.33 22.88 11.00
N LYS A 56 9.26 22.14 11.61
CA LYS A 56 10.69 22.20 11.27
C LYS A 56 11.02 21.47 9.95
N GLY A 57 10.11 20.73 9.37
CA GLY A 57 10.33 19.95 8.14
C GLY A 57 11.21 18.71 8.34
N TRP A 58 11.37 18.25 9.59
CA TRP A 58 12.13 17.05 9.93
C TRP A 58 11.42 15.76 9.54
N MET A 59 10.09 15.79 9.53
CA MET A 59 9.22 14.68 9.14
C MET A 59 8.10 15.16 8.22
N SER A 60 7.74 14.35 7.23
CA SER A 60 6.56 14.54 6.40
C SER A 60 5.51 13.49 6.69
N TRP A 61 4.26 13.92 6.85
CA TRP A 61 3.10 13.04 6.98
C TRP A 61 2.61 12.57 5.61
N SER A 62 2.09 11.36 5.56
CA SER A 62 1.43 10.87 4.35
C SER A 62 0.12 11.63 4.07
N SER A 63 -0.25 11.70 2.78
CA SER A 63 -1.47 12.41 2.35
C SER A 63 -2.75 12.04 3.11
N PRO A 64 -3.03 10.74 3.41
CA PRO A 64 -4.22 10.39 4.18
C PRO A 64 -4.20 10.86 5.64
N VAL A 65 -3.01 11.03 6.23
CA VAL A 65 -2.90 11.62 7.58
C VAL A 65 -3.36 13.07 7.55
N TRP A 66 -2.84 13.87 6.60
CA TRP A 66 -3.29 15.24 6.40
C TRP A 66 -4.81 15.33 6.20
N ALA A 67 -5.34 14.48 5.31
CA ALA A 67 -6.73 14.55 4.90
C ALA A 67 -7.72 14.04 5.94
N ASN A 68 -7.38 12.96 6.66
CA ASN A 68 -8.39 12.16 7.36
C ASN A 68 -8.16 11.99 8.86
N MET A 69 -6.91 12.18 9.37
CA MET A 69 -6.66 12.01 10.81
C MET A 69 -7.41 13.03 11.65
N GLY A 70 -8.08 12.57 12.69
CA GLY A 70 -8.92 13.40 13.55
C GLY A 70 -10.23 13.87 12.89
N THR A 71 -10.67 13.21 11.80
CA THR A 71 -11.93 13.52 11.09
C THR A 71 -12.76 12.26 10.88
N GLU A 72 -14.04 12.41 10.52
CA GLU A 72 -14.93 11.30 10.10
C GLU A 72 -14.86 11.04 8.58
N ARG A 73 -14.01 11.77 7.81
CA ARG A 73 -14.01 11.76 6.34
C ARG A 73 -13.48 10.47 5.73
N GLY A 74 -12.51 9.81 6.36
CA GLY A 74 -11.85 8.62 5.83
C GLY A 74 -10.84 8.03 6.81
N LEU A 75 -9.95 7.20 6.29
CA LEU A 75 -8.91 6.53 7.07
C LEU A 75 -7.55 7.22 6.91
N PRO A 76 -6.72 7.29 7.97
CA PRO A 76 -5.40 7.93 7.91
C PRO A 76 -4.32 7.00 7.36
N ILE A 77 -4.69 6.03 6.51
CA ILE A 77 -3.82 4.99 5.97
C ILE A 77 -3.68 5.13 4.45
N SER A 78 -2.46 4.98 3.96
CA SER A 78 -2.11 5.22 2.56
C SER A 78 -2.39 4.04 1.65
N CYS A 79 -2.03 2.82 2.08
CA CYS A 79 -2.03 1.65 1.23
C CYS A 79 -2.49 0.39 1.97
N PHE A 80 -3.09 -0.51 1.18
CA PHE A 80 -3.54 -1.83 1.62
C PHE A 80 -3.05 -2.91 0.63
N ASN A 81 -2.88 -4.14 1.13
CA ASN A 81 -2.70 -5.30 0.27
C ASN A 81 -3.60 -6.44 0.75
N VAL A 82 -4.34 -7.04 -0.17
CA VAL A 82 -5.21 -8.17 0.11
C VAL A 82 -4.63 -9.47 -0.46
N HIS A 83 -4.93 -10.58 0.20
CA HIS A 83 -4.63 -11.93 -0.28
C HIS A 83 -5.91 -12.54 -0.86
N VAL A 84 -5.89 -12.92 -2.14
CA VAL A 84 -7.07 -13.44 -2.84
C VAL A 84 -6.96 -14.96 -2.95
N GLY A 85 -7.77 -15.67 -2.17
CA GLY A 85 -7.84 -17.14 -2.21
C GLY A 85 -8.65 -17.68 -3.40
N ASP A 86 -8.44 -18.97 -3.73
CA ASP A 86 -9.00 -19.63 -4.92
C ASP A 86 -10.47 -20.06 -4.73
N SER A 87 -11.32 -19.12 -4.35
CA SER A 87 -12.78 -19.31 -4.28
C SER A 87 -13.51 -18.06 -4.70
N VAL A 88 -14.75 -18.21 -5.19
CA VAL A 88 -15.59 -17.06 -5.56
C VAL A 88 -15.91 -16.21 -4.34
N GLU A 89 -16.09 -16.84 -3.19
CA GLU A 89 -16.32 -16.18 -1.90
C GLU A 89 -15.13 -15.29 -1.51
N SER A 90 -13.90 -15.81 -1.60
CA SER A 90 -12.68 -15.03 -1.33
C SER A 90 -12.53 -13.88 -2.33
N ILE A 91 -12.67 -14.16 -3.62
CA ILE A 91 -12.53 -13.15 -4.68
C ILE A 91 -13.53 -12.00 -4.48
N THR A 92 -14.82 -12.32 -4.28
CA THR A 92 -15.86 -11.30 -4.11
C THR A 92 -15.76 -10.57 -2.78
N GLY A 93 -15.39 -11.27 -1.70
CA GLY A 93 -15.13 -10.68 -0.41
C GLY A 93 -13.97 -9.68 -0.47
N LYS A 94 -12.85 -10.05 -1.11
CA LYS A 94 -11.69 -9.17 -1.29
C LYS A 94 -11.97 -8.01 -2.25
N LEU A 95 -12.79 -8.21 -3.28
CA LEU A 95 -13.26 -7.10 -4.12
C LEU A 95 -14.04 -6.07 -3.31
N GLY A 96 -14.98 -6.51 -2.47
CA GLY A 96 -15.73 -5.63 -1.56
C GLY A 96 -14.83 -4.88 -0.58
N GLU A 97 -13.87 -5.58 0.03
CA GLU A 97 -12.85 -4.98 0.90
C GLU A 97 -12.05 -3.89 0.18
N VAL A 98 -11.54 -4.18 -1.02
CA VAL A 98 -10.76 -3.25 -1.86
C VAL A 98 -11.58 -2.02 -2.24
N MET A 99 -12.85 -2.18 -2.59
CA MET A 99 -13.76 -1.05 -2.89
C MET A 99 -13.93 -0.14 -1.67
N MET A 100 -14.08 -0.70 -0.47
CA MET A 100 -14.18 0.11 0.75
C MET A 100 -12.86 0.78 1.13
N GLN A 101 -11.73 0.09 1.02
CA GLN A 101 -10.40 0.67 1.23
C GLN A 101 -10.16 1.86 0.29
N THR A 102 -10.52 1.71 -0.99
CA THR A 102 -10.42 2.78 -2.01
C THR A 102 -11.32 3.95 -1.70
N LYS A 103 -12.60 3.70 -1.39
CA LYS A 103 -13.57 4.75 -1.00
C LYS A 103 -13.06 5.58 0.17
N LEU A 104 -12.36 4.96 1.11
CA LEU A 104 -11.83 5.61 2.32
C LEU A 104 -10.44 6.22 2.14
N GLY A 105 -9.90 6.21 0.90
CA GLY A 105 -8.73 6.96 0.51
C GLY A 105 -7.42 6.18 0.35
N GLY A 106 -7.45 4.87 0.55
CA GLY A 106 -6.30 4.01 0.39
C GLY A 106 -6.00 3.64 -1.06
N GLY A 107 -4.72 3.55 -1.43
CA GLY A 107 -4.27 2.79 -2.57
C GLY A 107 -4.28 1.30 -2.25
N THR A 108 -4.57 0.43 -3.22
CA THR A 108 -4.80 -0.98 -2.94
C THR A 108 -3.95 -1.88 -3.84
N SER A 109 -3.69 -3.09 -3.38
CA SER A 109 -3.05 -4.15 -4.15
C SER A 109 -3.58 -5.51 -3.73
N GLY A 110 -3.33 -6.53 -4.53
CA GLY A 110 -3.73 -7.89 -4.22
C GLY A 110 -2.80 -8.95 -4.80
N TYR A 111 -2.60 -10.04 -4.05
CA TYR A 111 -1.89 -11.21 -4.52
C TYR A 111 -2.88 -12.22 -5.07
N PHE A 112 -2.66 -12.70 -6.30
CA PHE A 112 -3.53 -13.59 -7.06
C PHE A 112 -2.86 -14.92 -7.40
N GLY A 113 -1.66 -15.19 -6.87
CA GLY A 113 -0.87 -16.37 -7.21
C GLY A 113 -1.50 -17.70 -6.83
N GLU A 114 -2.44 -17.70 -5.88
CA GLU A 114 -3.16 -18.92 -5.49
C GLU A 114 -4.33 -19.27 -6.41
N LEU A 115 -4.78 -18.33 -7.26
CA LEU A 115 -5.90 -18.61 -8.16
C LEU A 115 -5.51 -19.67 -9.18
N ARG A 116 -6.38 -20.64 -9.35
CA ARG A 116 -6.21 -21.65 -10.43
C ARG A 116 -6.23 -21.00 -11.80
N PRO A 117 -5.37 -21.47 -12.73
CA PRO A 117 -5.26 -20.87 -14.05
C PRO A 117 -6.48 -21.11 -14.91
N ARG A 118 -6.56 -20.35 -16.00
CA ARG A 118 -7.54 -20.52 -17.08
C ARG A 118 -7.61 -21.96 -17.55
N GLY A 119 -8.81 -22.50 -17.66
CA GLY A 119 -9.07 -23.87 -18.12
C GLY A 119 -8.87 -24.96 -17.08
N ALA A 120 -8.40 -24.65 -15.87
CA ALA A 120 -8.34 -25.61 -14.77
C ALA A 120 -9.76 -26.06 -14.36
N ALA A 121 -9.90 -27.32 -13.96
CA ALA A 121 -11.19 -27.88 -13.56
C ALA A 121 -11.73 -27.20 -12.28
N VAL A 122 -13.01 -26.90 -12.28
CA VAL A 122 -13.76 -26.45 -11.10
C VAL A 122 -14.68 -27.59 -10.69
N THR A 123 -14.66 -27.96 -9.41
CA THR A 123 -15.47 -29.06 -8.88
C THR A 123 -16.95 -28.85 -9.21
N ASN A 124 -17.51 -29.79 -9.97
CA ASN A 124 -18.90 -29.80 -10.42
C ASN A 124 -19.36 -28.56 -11.23
N ASN A 125 -18.45 -27.74 -11.75
CA ASN A 125 -18.81 -26.45 -12.37
C ASN A 125 -17.97 -26.06 -13.61
N GLY A 126 -17.44 -27.01 -14.36
CA GLY A 126 -16.73 -26.72 -15.61
C GLY A 126 -15.27 -26.29 -15.42
N LYS A 127 -14.88 -25.18 -16.06
CA LYS A 127 -13.48 -24.70 -16.11
C LYS A 127 -13.34 -23.27 -15.60
N SER A 128 -12.23 -22.99 -14.92
CA SER A 128 -11.84 -21.66 -14.46
C SER A 128 -11.64 -20.66 -15.62
N SER A 129 -12.06 -19.43 -15.43
CA SER A 129 -11.77 -18.32 -16.33
C SER A 129 -10.36 -17.73 -16.15
N GLY A 130 -9.63 -18.16 -15.12
CA GLY A 130 -8.23 -17.73 -14.86
C GLY A 130 -8.08 -16.44 -14.04
N ALA A 131 -6.89 -16.25 -13.49
CA ALA A 131 -6.58 -15.13 -12.59
C ALA A 131 -6.82 -13.76 -13.23
N VAL A 132 -6.41 -13.58 -14.49
CA VAL A 132 -6.54 -12.30 -15.21
C VAL A 132 -7.99 -11.90 -15.43
N SER A 133 -8.88 -12.87 -15.66
CA SER A 133 -10.33 -12.59 -15.78
C SER A 133 -10.93 -12.04 -14.49
N PHE A 134 -10.50 -12.55 -13.33
CA PHE A 134 -10.94 -12.02 -12.04
C PHE A 134 -10.34 -10.65 -11.76
N MET A 135 -9.08 -10.40 -12.16
CA MET A 135 -8.45 -9.06 -12.05
C MET A 135 -9.24 -7.98 -12.77
N LYS A 136 -9.98 -8.32 -13.86
CA LYS A 136 -10.85 -7.37 -14.56
C LYS A 136 -11.96 -6.81 -13.67
N MET A 137 -12.44 -7.56 -12.67
CA MET A 137 -13.43 -7.07 -11.71
C MET A 137 -12.83 -5.95 -10.86
N PHE A 138 -11.57 -6.12 -10.42
CA PHE A 138 -10.84 -5.10 -9.65
C PHE A 138 -10.52 -3.87 -10.51
N ASP A 139 -10.16 -4.04 -11.78
CA ASP A 139 -9.97 -2.95 -12.73
C ASP A 139 -11.22 -2.08 -12.87
N THR A 140 -12.36 -2.72 -13.10
CA THR A 140 -13.66 -2.04 -13.21
C THR A 140 -14.03 -1.34 -11.91
N ALA A 141 -13.77 -1.97 -10.76
CA ALA A 141 -14.03 -1.34 -9.47
C ALA A 141 -13.20 -0.07 -9.27
N MET A 142 -11.94 -0.05 -9.69
CA MET A 142 -11.07 1.14 -9.60
C MET A 142 -11.50 2.27 -10.54
N ASP A 143 -12.12 1.95 -11.66
CA ASP A 143 -12.68 2.94 -12.58
C ASP A 143 -13.94 3.61 -11.99
N VAL A 144 -14.76 2.85 -11.27
CA VAL A 144 -16.06 3.29 -10.75
C VAL A 144 -15.94 3.92 -9.36
N VAL A 145 -15.10 3.36 -8.47
CA VAL A 145 -14.96 3.81 -7.09
C VAL A 145 -13.83 4.83 -6.96
N SER A 146 -14.19 6.05 -6.55
CA SER A 146 -13.21 7.09 -6.24
C SER A 146 -13.50 7.73 -4.89
N GLN A 147 -12.46 8.26 -4.24
CA GLN A 147 -12.60 9.00 -3.00
C GLN A 147 -13.05 10.44 -3.29
N GLY A 148 -14.35 10.68 -3.32
CA GLY A 148 -14.93 12.05 -3.29
C GLY A 148 -14.29 13.09 -4.23
N GLY A 149 -13.70 12.67 -5.36
CA GLY A 149 -12.98 13.54 -6.29
C GLY A 149 -11.54 13.91 -5.89
N VAL A 150 -11.05 13.48 -4.71
CA VAL A 150 -9.70 13.82 -4.20
C VAL A 150 -8.64 12.87 -4.75
N ARG A 151 -8.95 11.56 -4.77
CA ARG A 151 -8.04 10.51 -5.28
C ARG A 151 -8.83 9.52 -6.14
N ARG A 152 -8.26 9.15 -7.31
CA ARG A 152 -8.79 8.04 -8.10
C ARG A 152 -8.43 6.72 -7.44
N GLY A 153 -9.29 5.70 -7.63
CA GLY A 153 -8.97 4.33 -7.28
C GLY A 153 -7.71 3.86 -8.00
N ALA A 154 -6.83 3.17 -7.29
CA ALA A 154 -5.64 2.57 -7.86
C ALA A 154 -5.39 1.19 -7.23
N PHE A 155 -5.12 0.19 -8.08
CA PHE A 155 -4.91 -1.18 -7.65
C PHE A 155 -3.74 -1.81 -8.40
N ALA A 156 -2.88 -2.55 -7.68
CA ALA A 156 -1.84 -3.39 -8.28
C ALA A 156 -2.15 -4.87 -8.07
N GLY A 157 -2.24 -5.64 -9.16
CA GLY A 157 -2.34 -7.10 -9.12
C GLY A 157 -0.96 -7.74 -9.17
N TYR A 158 -0.68 -8.65 -8.24
CA TYR A 158 0.55 -9.43 -8.18
C TYR A 158 0.28 -10.89 -8.57
N LEU A 159 1.14 -11.44 -9.43
CA LEU A 159 1.05 -12.82 -9.90
C LEU A 159 2.45 -13.44 -9.92
N ASP A 160 2.55 -14.74 -9.62
CA ASP A 160 3.82 -15.46 -9.69
C ASP A 160 4.26 -15.63 -11.15
N ILE A 161 5.56 -15.52 -11.39
CA ILE A 161 6.14 -15.61 -12.74
C ILE A 161 5.96 -16.99 -13.39
N ASP A 162 5.79 -18.03 -12.58
CA ASP A 162 5.54 -19.41 -13.02
C ASP A 162 4.05 -19.77 -13.10
N HIS A 163 3.16 -18.81 -12.77
CA HIS A 163 1.73 -19.02 -12.92
C HIS A 163 1.38 -19.25 -14.41
N LYS A 164 0.51 -20.21 -14.71
CA LYS A 164 0.17 -20.58 -16.08
C LYS A 164 -0.50 -19.46 -16.89
N ASP A 165 -1.10 -18.47 -16.23
CA ASP A 165 -1.71 -17.30 -16.86
C ASP A 165 -0.71 -16.13 -17.01
N ILE A 166 0.60 -16.33 -16.76
CA ILE A 166 1.59 -15.24 -16.77
C ILE A 166 1.66 -14.53 -18.14
N GLU A 167 1.53 -15.23 -19.25
CA GLU A 167 1.57 -14.60 -20.57
C GLU A 167 0.38 -13.67 -20.80
N GLU A 168 -0.83 -14.07 -20.38
CA GLU A 168 -2.02 -13.23 -20.43
C GLU A 168 -1.87 -12.02 -19.48
N PHE A 169 -1.30 -12.25 -18.29
CA PHE A 169 -1.05 -11.19 -17.32
C PHE A 169 -0.08 -10.12 -17.84
N LEU A 170 0.97 -10.50 -18.54
CA LEU A 170 1.93 -9.55 -19.13
C LEU A 170 1.34 -8.69 -20.27
N GLN A 171 0.20 -9.11 -20.85
CA GLN A 171 -0.53 -8.35 -21.87
C GLN A 171 -1.50 -7.32 -21.29
N ILE A 172 -1.67 -7.27 -19.96
CA ILE A 172 -2.43 -6.21 -19.30
C ILE A 172 -1.82 -4.85 -19.67
N LYS A 173 -2.69 -3.89 -20.00
CA LYS A 173 -2.34 -2.55 -20.55
C LYS A 173 -1.75 -2.55 -21.98
N ASP A 174 -1.73 -3.64 -22.67
CA ASP A 174 -1.47 -3.59 -24.12
C ASP A 174 -2.63 -2.91 -24.86
N ILE A 175 -2.34 -2.37 -26.04
CA ILE A 175 -3.38 -1.76 -26.88
C ILE A 175 -4.44 -2.82 -27.18
N GLY A 176 -5.70 -2.50 -26.84
CA GLY A 176 -6.84 -3.42 -27.00
C GLY A 176 -7.09 -4.36 -25.80
N SER A 177 -6.25 -4.35 -24.78
CA SER A 177 -6.56 -5.07 -23.52
C SER A 177 -7.79 -4.46 -22.85
N PRO A 178 -8.71 -5.29 -22.31
CA PRO A 178 -9.86 -4.81 -21.55
C PRO A 178 -9.49 -4.29 -20.15
N ILE A 179 -8.24 -4.46 -19.72
CA ILE A 179 -7.73 -4.03 -18.41
C ILE A 179 -6.72 -2.92 -18.63
N GLN A 180 -7.03 -1.70 -18.19
CA GLN A 180 -6.23 -0.51 -18.45
C GLN A 180 -5.82 0.25 -17.17
N ASN A 181 -6.54 0.12 -16.07
CA ASN A 181 -6.31 0.89 -14.85
C ASN A 181 -5.40 0.18 -13.85
N LEU A 182 -5.28 -1.15 -13.92
CA LEU A 182 -4.44 -1.91 -12.99
C LEU A 182 -2.95 -1.68 -13.21
N PHE A 183 -2.22 -1.57 -12.12
CA PHE A 183 -0.78 -1.79 -12.08
C PHE A 183 -0.52 -3.30 -11.96
N THR A 184 0.62 -3.76 -12.44
CA THR A 184 0.99 -5.18 -12.42
C THR A 184 2.30 -5.38 -11.68
N GLY A 185 2.41 -6.47 -10.92
CA GLY A 185 3.63 -6.92 -10.26
C GLY A 185 3.86 -8.41 -10.47
N VAL A 186 5.08 -8.80 -10.71
CA VAL A 186 5.48 -10.21 -10.90
C VAL A 186 6.34 -10.64 -9.72
N CYS A 187 5.92 -11.73 -9.06
CA CYS A 187 6.67 -12.34 -7.97
C CYS A 187 7.62 -13.39 -8.55
N VAL A 188 8.92 -13.23 -8.26
CA VAL A 188 9.99 -14.02 -8.90
C VAL A 188 10.78 -14.77 -7.83
N PRO A 189 10.67 -16.11 -7.76
CA PRO A 189 11.48 -16.91 -6.85
C PRO A 189 12.87 -17.18 -7.42
N ASP A 190 13.82 -17.50 -6.53
CA ASP A 190 15.22 -17.71 -6.89
C ASP A 190 15.41 -18.84 -7.92
N TYR A 191 14.72 -19.97 -7.72
CA TYR A 191 14.86 -21.11 -8.62
C TYR A 191 14.51 -20.76 -10.07
N TRP A 192 13.47 -19.92 -10.24
CA TRP A 192 13.05 -19.50 -11.58
C TRP A 192 14.11 -18.64 -12.25
N MET A 193 14.71 -17.70 -11.50
CA MET A 193 15.82 -16.87 -11.99
C MET A 193 17.05 -17.71 -12.30
N GLN A 194 17.37 -18.70 -11.45
CA GLN A 194 18.51 -19.57 -11.67
C GLN A 194 18.35 -20.38 -12.95
N ASP A 195 17.20 -21.02 -13.16
CA ASP A 195 16.92 -21.76 -14.39
C ASP A 195 17.03 -20.88 -15.65
N MET A 196 16.54 -19.64 -15.58
CA MET A 196 16.65 -18.66 -16.66
C MET A 196 18.13 -18.33 -16.95
N ILE A 197 18.95 -18.12 -15.92
CA ILE A 197 20.40 -17.88 -16.02
C ILE A 197 21.09 -19.08 -16.62
N ASP A 198 20.77 -20.29 -16.18
CA ASP A 198 21.36 -21.58 -16.61
C ASP A 198 20.95 -21.98 -18.03
N GLY A 199 20.04 -21.24 -18.67
CA GLY A 199 19.79 -21.38 -20.10
C GLY A 199 18.40 -21.86 -20.49
N ASP A 200 17.44 -21.90 -19.58
CA ASP A 200 16.05 -22.20 -19.92
C ASP A 200 15.49 -21.14 -20.89
N MET A 201 15.32 -21.56 -22.15
CA MET A 201 14.92 -20.64 -23.24
C MET A 201 13.50 -20.10 -23.09
N GLU A 202 12.57 -20.86 -22.50
CA GLU A 202 11.19 -20.39 -22.30
C GLU A 202 11.16 -19.33 -21.19
N LYS A 203 11.90 -19.53 -20.11
CA LYS A 203 12.05 -18.52 -19.05
C LYS A 203 12.77 -17.27 -19.56
N ARG A 204 13.79 -17.40 -20.40
CA ARG A 204 14.45 -16.27 -21.06
C ARG A 204 13.48 -15.44 -21.92
N LYS A 205 12.58 -16.09 -22.65
CA LYS A 205 11.55 -15.39 -23.45
C LYS A 205 10.58 -14.60 -22.55
N ILE A 206 10.11 -15.21 -21.45
CA ILE A 206 9.23 -14.53 -20.49
C ILE A 206 9.96 -13.33 -19.87
N TRP A 207 11.21 -13.53 -19.43
CA TRP A 207 12.02 -12.46 -18.86
C TRP A 207 12.24 -11.29 -19.83
N ALA A 208 12.55 -11.59 -21.10
CA ALA A 208 12.68 -10.58 -22.14
C ALA A 208 11.38 -9.77 -22.34
N LYS A 209 10.19 -10.43 -22.33
CA LYS A 209 8.89 -9.76 -22.38
C LYS A 209 8.69 -8.82 -21.17
N ILE A 210 9.08 -9.25 -19.98
CA ILE A 210 9.01 -8.42 -18.76
C ILE A 210 9.87 -7.17 -18.92
N LEU A 211 11.12 -7.30 -19.32
CA LEU A 211 12.05 -6.18 -19.50
C LEU A 211 11.57 -5.23 -20.59
N GLU A 212 11.07 -5.76 -21.73
CA GLU A 212 10.48 -4.94 -22.78
C GLU A 212 9.25 -4.16 -22.30
N SER A 213 8.35 -4.82 -21.55
CA SER A 213 7.18 -4.17 -20.97
C SER A 213 7.58 -3.06 -19.99
N ARG A 214 8.57 -3.32 -19.14
CA ARG A 214 9.08 -2.31 -18.20
C ARG A 214 9.68 -1.10 -18.92
N GLN A 215 10.41 -1.31 -19.98
CA GLN A 215 10.97 -0.20 -20.78
C GLN A 215 9.87 0.64 -21.43
N LYS A 216 8.79 0.02 -21.91
CA LYS A 216 7.70 0.71 -22.62
C LYS A 216 6.68 1.35 -21.70
N LYS A 217 6.38 0.72 -20.56
CA LYS A 217 5.21 1.04 -19.70
C LYS A 217 5.59 1.36 -18.25
N GLY A 218 6.85 1.08 -17.82
CA GLY A 218 7.25 1.12 -16.40
C GLY A 218 6.74 -0.09 -15.57
N LEU A 219 6.06 -1.05 -16.17
CA LEU A 219 5.42 -2.20 -15.54
C LEU A 219 5.79 -3.51 -16.26
N PRO A 220 5.69 -4.66 -15.58
CA PRO A 220 5.30 -4.90 -14.20
C PRO A 220 6.35 -4.48 -13.18
N TYR A 221 5.98 -4.29 -11.91
CA TYR A 221 6.93 -4.32 -10.80
C TYR A 221 7.58 -5.70 -10.72
N ILE A 222 8.82 -5.78 -10.24
CA ILE A 222 9.50 -7.05 -10.00
C ILE A 222 9.68 -7.21 -8.49
N PHE A 223 9.12 -8.28 -7.94
CA PHE A 223 9.18 -8.63 -6.53
C PHE A 223 9.93 -9.94 -6.36
N PHE A 224 11.19 -9.88 -5.90
CA PHE A 224 12.00 -11.07 -5.64
C PHE A 224 11.58 -11.72 -4.32
N SER A 225 10.61 -12.64 -4.39
CA SER A 225 9.93 -13.22 -3.25
C SER A 225 10.86 -13.91 -2.25
N ASP A 226 11.85 -14.66 -2.72
CA ASP A 226 12.80 -15.36 -1.84
C ASP A 226 13.77 -14.39 -1.16
N ASN A 227 14.22 -13.33 -1.85
CA ASN A 227 15.03 -12.27 -1.24
C ASN A 227 14.30 -11.60 -0.09
N VAL A 228 13.04 -11.25 -0.29
CA VAL A 228 12.19 -10.66 0.74
C VAL A 228 12.01 -11.61 1.92
N ASN A 229 11.67 -12.87 1.65
CA ASN A 229 11.44 -13.85 2.70
C ASN A 229 12.70 -14.22 3.49
N ARG A 230 13.89 -14.20 2.86
CA ARG A 230 15.16 -14.38 3.59
C ARG A 230 15.47 -13.22 4.53
N ASN A 231 15.13 -12.01 4.14
CA ASN A 231 15.46 -10.79 4.87
C ASN A 231 14.31 -10.25 5.76
N LYS A 232 13.17 -10.94 5.82
CA LYS A 232 12.06 -10.54 6.68
C LYS A 232 12.45 -10.55 8.17
N PRO A 233 11.80 -9.75 9.03
CA PRO A 233 12.05 -9.73 10.47
C PRO A 233 11.99 -11.11 11.10
N SER A 234 12.81 -11.34 12.16
CA SER A 234 12.91 -12.63 12.85
C SER A 234 11.55 -13.14 13.34
N ILE A 235 10.72 -12.25 13.85
CA ILE A 235 9.38 -12.60 14.34
C ILE A 235 8.52 -13.26 13.24
N TYR A 236 8.61 -12.83 11.99
CA TYR A 236 7.86 -13.45 10.88
C TYR A 236 8.47 -14.81 10.50
N LYS A 237 9.78 -14.99 10.68
CA LYS A 237 10.43 -16.31 10.49
C LYS A 237 9.98 -17.30 11.56
N GLU A 238 9.98 -16.87 12.82
CA GLU A 238 9.57 -17.68 13.99
C GLU A 238 8.10 -18.09 13.91
N LEU A 239 7.24 -17.21 13.40
CA LEU A 239 5.80 -17.48 13.20
C LEU A 239 5.49 -18.23 11.90
N GLY A 240 6.49 -18.57 11.06
CA GLY A 240 6.31 -19.25 9.79
C GLY A 240 5.54 -18.43 8.74
N MET A 241 5.49 -17.10 8.88
CA MET A 241 4.75 -16.22 7.97
C MET A 241 5.51 -15.99 6.68
N SER A 242 4.80 -16.05 5.55
CA SER A 242 5.33 -15.77 4.21
C SER A 242 4.85 -14.42 3.69
N ILE A 243 5.73 -13.75 2.92
CA ILE A 243 5.44 -12.49 2.25
C ILE A 243 5.33 -12.80 0.77
N ASN A 244 4.12 -12.67 0.20
CA ASN A 244 3.81 -13.13 -1.16
C ASN A 244 3.82 -11.98 -2.18
N ALA A 245 3.52 -10.76 -1.75
CA ALA A 245 3.42 -9.59 -2.62
C ALA A 245 3.73 -8.30 -1.86
N SER A 246 3.64 -7.18 -2.57
CA SER A 246 3.84 -5.84 -2.02
C SER A 246 2.57 -4.98 -2.14
N ASN A 247 2.62 -3.77 -1.58
CA ASN A 247 1.58 -2.76 -1.74
C ASN A 247 1.55 -2.18 -3.17
N LEU A 248 0.65 -1.23 -3.41
CA LEU A 248 0.48 -0.54 -4.70
C LEU A 248 1.78 0.08 -5.25
N CYS A 249 2.62 0.66 -4.37
CA CYS A 249 3.85 1.36 -4.77
C CYS A 249 5.10 0.47 -4.70
N SER A 250 4.97 -0.79 -4.29
CA SER A 250 6.02 -1.83 -4.28
C SER A 250 7.16 -1.62 -3.24
N GLU A 251 6.92 -0.80 -2.18
CA GLU A 251 7.92 -0.56 -1.13
C GLU A 251 7.67 -1.32 0.17
N ILE A 252 6.48 -1.92 0.36
CA ILE A 252 6.11 -2.61 1.60
C ILE A 252 6.17 -4.13 1.42
N ALA A 253 6.88 -4.78 2.32
CA ALA A 253 7.02 -6.24 2.36
C ALA A 253 6.55 -6.77 3.72
N LEU A 254 5.27 -7.12 3.80
CA LEU A 254 4.61 -7.64 4.99
C LEU A 254 3.80 -8.90 4.64
N PRO A 255 3.57 -9.83 5.60
CA PRO A 255 2.75 -11.01 5.36
C PRO A 255 1.27 -10.65 5.25
N SER A 256 0.54 -11.32 4.36
CA SER A 256 -0.91 -11.24 4.24
C SER A 256 -1.53 -12.63 4.13
N THR A 257 -2.76 -12.77 4.60
CA THR A 257 -3.61 -13.96 4.45
C THR A 257 -5.02 -13.54 4.07
N GLU A 258 -5.92 -14.49 3.87
CA GLU A 258 -7.33 -14.16 3.63
C GLU A 258 -7.97 -13.42 4.83
N GLU A 259 -7.51 -13.69 6.05
CA GLU A 259 -8.02 -13.09 7.29
C GLU A 259 -7.26 -11.83 7.73
N GLU A 260 -6.10 -11.56 7.13
CA GLU A 260 -5.23 -10.44 7.50
C GLU A 260 -4.75 -9.70 6.24
N SER A 261 -5.35 -8.56 5.95
CA SER A 261 -4.95 -7.66 4.86
C SER A 261 -3.95 -6.62 5.35
N ILE A 262 -2.85 -6.44 4.62
CA ILE A 262 -1.79 -5.49 5.01
C ILE A 262 -2.33 -4.07 5.10
N VAL A 263 -1.86 -3.36 6.11
CA VAL A 263 -2.11 -1.94 6.34
C VAL A 263 -0.76 -1.21 6.40
N CYS A 264 -0.59 -0.16 5.59
CA CYS A 264 0.63 0.63 5.51
C CYS A 264 0.47 1.97 6.23
N CYS A 265 1.15 2.14 7.36
CA CYS A 265 1.17 3.37 8.15
C CYS A 265 2.53 4.06 7.93
N LEU A 266 2.55 5.16 7.17
CA LEU A 266 3.78 5.71 6.59
C LEU A 266 4.02 7.17 6.99
N ALA A 267 5.30 7.49 7.24
CA ALA A 267 5.88 8.83 7.30
C ALA A 267 7.33 8.79 6.80
N SER A 268 7.92 9.94 6.54
CA SER A 268 9.32 10.04 6.07
C SER A 268 10.08 11.10 6.83
N MET A 269 11.29 10.74 7.31
CA MET A 269 12.24 11.69 7.88
C MET A 269 13.01 12.40 6.77
N ASN A 270 13.29 13.69 6.93
CA ASN A 270 14.04 14.48 5.98
C ASN A 270 15.54 14.42 6.30
N LEU A 271 16.30 13.67 5.48
CA LEU A 271 17.74 13.52 5.66
C LEU A 271 18.54 14.78 5.29
N GLU A 272 17.98 15.68 4.48
CA GLU A 272 18.62 16.97 4.22
C GLU A 272 18.84 17.78 5.52
N LEU A 273 17.95 17.58 6.49
CA LEU A 273 18.03 18.21 7.81
C LEU A 273 18.58 17.26 8.89
N TYR A 274 19.31 16.21 8.51
CA TYR A 274 19.80 15.18 9.44
C TYR A 274 20.58 15.78 10.61
N ASP A 275 21.46 16.74 10.35
CA ASP A 275 22.27 17.36 11.39
C ASP A 275 21.47 18.16 12.42
N GLU A 276 20.25 18.58 12.08
CA GLU A 276 19.37 19.30 13.00
C GLU A 276 18.64 18.36 13.97
N TRP A 277 18.30 17.14 13.51
CA TRP A 277 17.44 16.24 14.30
C TRP A 277 18.12 14.98 14.82
N LYS A 278 19.31 14.59 14.34
CA LYS A 278 20.00 13.34 14.70
C LYS A 278 20.22 13.17 16.20
N ASP A 279 20.49 14.25 16.92
CA ASP A 279 20.78 14.26 18.36
C ASP A 279 19.54 14.64 19.22
N THR A 280 18.35 14.63 18.61
CA THR A 280 17.07 14.94 19.26
C THR A 280 16.22 13.67 19.45
N ASP A 281 15.01 13.84 20.00
CA ASP A 281 14.02 12.74 20.08
C ASP A 281 13.09 12.66 18.85
N ALA A 282 13.46 13.27 17.72
CA ALA A 282 12.63 13.35 16.50
C ALA A 282 12.20 11.98 15.97
N VAL A 283 13.12 11.01 15.87
CA VAL A 283 12.82 9.64 15.41
C VAL A 283 11.84 8.95 16.36
N ARG A 284 12.06 9.08 17.66
CA ARG A 284 11.16 8.55 18.68
C ARG A 284 9.77 9.18 18.60
N THR A 285 9.73 10.48 18.38
CA THR A 285 8.49 11.24 18.18
C THR A 285 7.74 10.76 16.94
N ALA A 286 8.45 10.52 15.82
CA ALA A 286 7.87 9.99 14.59
C ALA A 286 7.26 8.60 14.79
N ILE A 287 7.92 7.70 15.53
CA ILE A 287 7.37 6.37 15.85
C ILE A 287 6.11 6.48 16.70
N PHE A 288 6.09 7.31 17.75
CA PHE A 288 4.87 7.55 18.53
C PHE A 288 3.73 8.13 17.67
N PHE A 289 4.06 9.03 16.75
CA PHE A 289 3.08 9.58 15.83
C PHE A 289 2.45 8.49 14.95
N LEU A 290 3.27 7.65 14.32
CA LEU A 290 2.79 6.53 13.50
C LEU A 290 1.95 5.53 14.31
N ASP A 291 2.32 5.26 15.56
CA ASP A 291 1.53 4.40 16.45
C ASP A 291 0.16 5.02 16.79
N ALA A 292 0.09 6.34 16.92
CA ALA A 292 -1.17 7.07 17.07
C ALA A 292 -2.05 6.98 15.81
N VAL A 293 -1.45 7.11 14.62
CA VAL A 293 -2.15 6.93 13.33
C VAL A 293 -2.73 5.52 13.22
N MET A 294 -1.94 4.49 13.57
CA MET A 294 -2.39 3.10 13.60
C MET A 294 -3.52 2.89 14.61
N SER A 295 -3.45 3.53 15.77
CA SER A 295 -4.50 3.46 16.80
C SER A 295 -5.82 4.07 16.31
N GLU A 296 -5.78 5.21 15.62
CA GLU A 296 -6.97 5.78 15.00
C GLU A 296 -7.57 4.87 13.92
N PHE A 297 -6.73 4.24 13.10
CA PHE A 297 -7.19 3.26 12.12
C PHE A 297 -7.92 2.07 12.79
N ILE A 298 -7.32 1.49 13.82
CA ILE A 298 -7.92 0.37 14.57
C ILE A 298 -9.27 0.77 15.16
N GLU A 299 -9.38 1.95 15.74
CA GLU A 299 -10.62 2.46 16.32
C GLU A 299 -11.72 2.63 15.24
N LYS A 300 -11.38 3.29 14.13
CA LYS A 300 -12.33 3.56 13.03
C LYS A 300 -12.84 2.29 12.33
N THR A 301 -12.04 1.23 12.32
CA THR A 301 -12.38 -0.01 11.62
C THR A 301 -12.97 -1.11 12.53
N ALA A 302 -13.10 -0.86 13.82
CA ALA A 302 -13.50 -1.87 14.82
C ALA A 302 -14.84 -2.57 14.52
N ASN A 303 -15.79 -1.86 13.91
CA ASN A 303 -17.13 -2.37 13.60
C ASN A 303 -17.40 -2.45 12.09
N ASP A 304 -16.39 -2.26 11.24
CA ASP A 304 -16.55 -2.35 9.80
C ASP A 304 -16.31 -3.79 9.32
N HIS A 305 -17.36 -4.46 8.85
CA HIS A 305 -17.27 -5.85 8.41
C HIS A 305 -16.46 -6.03 7.12
N TYR A 306 -16.44 -5.03 6.23
CA TYR A 306 -15.62 -5.08 5.02
C TYR A 306 -14.12 -4.95 5.31
N LEU A 307 -13.77 -4.19 6.34
CA LEU A 307 -12.38 -3.93 6.72
C LEU A 307 -11.88 -4.86 7.83
N LYS A 308 -12.60 -5.94 8.12
CA LYS A 308 -12.26 -6.86 9.20
C LYS A 308 -10.84 -7.43 9.08
N ALA A 309 -10.42 -7.84 7.88
CA ALA A 309 -9.09 -8.41 7.66
C ALA A 309 -7.99 -7.34 7.85
N ALA A 310 -8.19 -6.12 7.36
CA ALA A 310 -7.29 -5.00 7.61
C ALA A 310 -7.24 -4.60 9.09
N HIS A 311 -8.37 -4.60 9.78
CA HIS A 311 -8.44 -4.39 11.23
C HIS A 311 -7.65 -5.45 12.02
N ASN A 312 -7.84 -6.73 11.68
CA ASN A 312 -7.13 -7.84 12.32
C ASN A 312 -5.61 -7.69 12.17
N PHE A 313 -5.15 -7.42 10.95
CA PHE A 313 -3.74 -7.15 10.67
C PHE A 313 -3.22 -5.97 11.50
N ALA A 314 -3.88 -4.83 11.45
CA ALA A 314 -3.48 -3.62 12.17
C ALA A 314 -3.38 -3.87 13.68
N LYS A 315 -4.35 -4.56 14.25
CA LYS A 315 -4.39 -4.87 15.69
C LYS A 315 -3.29 -5.85 16.11
N ARG A 316 -3.02 -6.86 15.28
CA ARG A 316 -2.02 -7.90 15.59
C ARG A 316 -0.59 -7.43 15.34
N HIS A 317 -0.33 -6.79 14.20
CA HIS A 317 1.02 -6.48 13.75
C HIS A 317 1.47 -5.07 14.13
N ARG A 318 0.57 -4.07 14.13
CA ARG A 318 0.90 -2.66 14.33
C ARG A 318 2.12 -2.23 13.52
N ALA A 319 2.20 -2.67 12.26
CA ALA A 319 3.35 -2.42 11.39
C ALA A 319 3.45 -0.93 11.03
N LEU A 320 4.61 -0.34 11.28
CA LEU A 320 4.90 1.07 11.03
C LEU A 320 6.03 1.20 10.01
N GLY A 321 5.85 2.09 9.03
CA GLY A 321 6.84 2.38 7.99
C GLY A 321 7.36 3.80 8.15
N LEU A 322 8.53 3.96 8.77
CA LEU A 322 9.25 5.23 8.82
C LEU A 322 10.35 5.21 7.77
N GLY A 323 10.10 5.89 6.65
CA GLY A 323 11.03 6.03 5.55
C GLY A 323 11.90 7.28 5.68
N VAL A 324 12.67 7.56 4.62
CA VAL A 324 13.51 8.73 4.50
C VAL A 324 13.31 9.43 3.15
N MET A 325 13.49 10.73 3.10
CA MET A 325 13.55 11.55 1.90
C MET A 325 14.80 12.44 1.97
N GLY A 326 15.19 13.07 0.83
CA GLY A 326 16.40 13.91 0.80
C GLY A 326 17.71 13.11 0.80
N TRP A 327 17.70 11.84 0.38
CA TRP A 327 18.91 11.00 0.31
C TRP A 327 19.92 11.48 -0.73
N HIS A 328 19.44 12.10 -1.80
CA HIS A 328 20.27 12.55 -2.92
C HIS A 328 20.78 14.00 -2.73
N SER A 329 20.17 14.77 -1.87
CA SER A 329 20.44 16.21 -1.64
C SER A 329 21.78 16.46 -0.95
#